data_2107b47768a2710817c47d7b3b3c51ff
#
_entry.id   2107b47768a2710817c47d7b3b3c51ff
#
_cell.length_a   1.000
_cell.length_b   1.000
_cell.length_c   1.000
_cell.angle_alpha   90.00
_cell.angle_beta   90.00
_cell.angle_gamma   90.00
#
_symmetry.space_group_name_H-M   'P 1'
#
loop_
_entity.id
_entity.type
_entity.pdbx_description
1 polymer ?
#
loop_
_entity_poly.entity_id
_entity_poly.type
_entity_poly.pdbx_seq_one_letter_code
_entity_poly.pdbx_strand_id
1 'polypeptide(L)'
;MRFKRVKPVSRERKSFTGIVDSMELPDLIEIQKNSYGWLFNDGLRELFEEISPVRDFIGRDLELYFLDYYLDEPKFDEVTARAKNLTFEAPLRVRARLINKRTAETKEQEIYLGDFPLMTDRGTFVINGIERVIVSQLVRSAGVFFTVDNVRGRKYFGAKIIPNRGAWLEFETDPKNVIWVKIDRKRKVAITALLRAFGYPTDEEIVKLFEDVDTHPLNRYIEATLNKDSSKDEDSGLIEVYKRIRPGDLATPDNARQLIHSMFFNFDRYDLGKVG
;
A
#
# COMPACT_ATOMS: atom_id res chain seq x y z
N MET A 1 14.67 10.57 48.14
CA MET A 1 13.33 11.05 48.55
C MET A 1 12.30 10.35 47.70
N ARG A 2 11.49 9.44 48.28
CA ARG A 2 10.39 8.78 47.55
C ARG A 2 9.19 9.74 47.57
N PHE A 3 8.85 10.29 46.43
CA PHE A 3 7.55 10.99 46.28
C PHE A 3 6.44 9.95 46.37
N LYS A 4 5.66 10.03 47.46
CA LYS A 4 4.42 9.28 47.59
C LYS A 4 3.48 9.72 46.49
N ARG A 5 3.09 8.77 45.57
CA ARG A 5 1.97 8.98 44.67
C ARG A 5 0.74 9.37 45.49
N VAL A 6 0.31 10.60 45.36
CA VAL A 6 -0.99 11.04 45.87
C VAL A 6 -2.01 10.32 44.97
N LYS A 7 -2.73 9.36 45.56
CA LYS A 7 -3.88 8.74 44.86
C LYS A 7 -4.87 9.87 44.58
N PRO A 8 -5.37 9.99 43.34
CA PRO A 8 -6.44 10.94 43.06
C PRO A 8 -7.62 10.59 43.97
N VAL A 9 -8.06 11.55 44.75
CA VAL A 9 -9.28 11.42 45.53
C VAL A 9 -10.42 11.30 44.53
N SER A 10 -10.99 10.10 44.40
CA SER A 10 -12.19 9.91 43.61
C SER A 10 -13.32 10.65 44.30
N ARG A 11 -13.63 11.84 43.85
CA ARG A 11 -14.86 12.52 44.26
C ARG A 11 -16.00 11.74 43.61
N GLU A 12 -16.84 11.10 44.48
CA GLU A 12 -18.10 10.51 43.97
C GLU A 12 -18.89 11.59 43.26
N ARG A 13 -19.08 11.39 41.97
CA ARG A 13 -19.91 12.26 41.14
C ARG A 13 -21.35 11.93 41.45
N LYS A 14 -22.06 12.83 42.15
CA LYS A 14 -23.51 12.74 42.35
C LYS A 14 -24.18 13.14 41.03
N SER A 15 -24.86 12.19 40.40
CA SER A 15 -25.73 12.46 39.24
C SER A 15 -27.08 12.95 39.75
N PHE A 16 -27.52 14.11 39.27
CA PHE A 16 -28.84 14.68 39.56
C PHE A 16 -29.83 14.46 38.40
N THR A 17 -29.41 13.73 37.37
CA THR A 17 -30.27 13.38 36.24
C THR A 17 -30.97 12.07 36.51
N GLY A 18 -32.29 12.01 36.30
CA GLY A 18 -33.06 10.75 36.36
C GLY A 18 -32.84 9.86 35.11
N ILE A 19 -31.91 10.21 34.25
CA ILE A 19 -31.58 9.46 33.02
C ILE A 19 -30.31 8.67 33.37
N VAL A 20 -30.39 7.35 33.24
CA VAL A 20 -29.24 6.47 33.28
C VAL A 20 -28.41 6.78 32.05
N ASP A 21 -27.08 6.97 32.22
CA ASP A 21 -26.16 7.14 31.11
C ASP A 21 -26.35 5.98 30.14
N SER A 22 -27.00 6.26 29.01
CA SER A 22 -27.33 5.25 27.98
C SER A 22 -26.17 5.02 26.99
N MET A 23 -25.13 5.83 27.05
CA MET A 23 -23.96 5.75 26.19
C MET A 23 -22.68 5.97 26.98
N GLU A 24 -21.70 5.13 26.78
CA GLU A 24 -20.34 5.35 27.27
C GLU A 24 -19.72 6.56 26.54
N LEU A 25 -18.94 7.35 27.28
CA LEU A 25 -18.20 8.46 26.65
C LEU A 25 -17.14 7.89 25.71
N PRO A 26 -17.12 8.31 24.44
CA PRO A 26 -16.11 7.83 23.50
C PRO A 26 -14.71 8.26 23.96
N ASP A 27 -13.74 7.36 23.84
CA ASP A 27 -12.32 7.70 24.02
C ASP A 27 -11.84 8.48 22.77
N LEU A 28 -11.63 9.78 22.93
CA LEU A 28 -11.25 10.67 21.82
C LEU A 28 -9.84 10.39 21.26
N ILE A 29 -9.04 9.59 21.96
CA ILE A 29 -7.69 9.19 21.52
C ILE A 29 -7.62 7.69 21.15
N GLU A 30 -8.77 7.04 21.04
CA GLU A 30 -8.86 5.63 20.70
C GLU A 30 -8.20 5.32 19.36
N ILE A 31 -8.37 6.17 18.34
CA ILE A 31 -7.78 6.00 17.01
C ILE A 31 -6.25 5.89 17.10
N GLN A 32 -5.61 6.78 17.87
CA GLN A 32 -4.16 6.77 18.04
C GLN A 32 -3.69 5.53 18.79
N LYS A 33 -4.36 5.19 19.91
CA LYS A 33 -4.03 4.02 20.72
C LYS A 33 -4.19 2.72 19.95
N ASN A 34 -5.32 2.56 19.25
CA ASN A 34 -5.60 1.35 18.46
C ASN A 34 -4.63 1.20 17.29
N SER A 35 -4.30 2.29 16.61
CA SER A 35 -3.31 2.28 15.52
C SER A 35 -1.92 1.88 16.00
N TYR A 36 -1.50 2.41 17.16
CA TYR A 36 -0.21 2.04 17.77
C TYR A 36 -0.20 0.59 18.25
N GLY A 37 -1.29 0.15 18.90
CA GLY A 37 -1.45 -1.25 19.31
C GLY A 37 -1.43 -2.21 18.12
N TRP A 38 -2.15 -1.88 17.06
CA TRP A 38 -2.12 -2.67 15.82
C TRP A 38 -0.72 -2.77 15.23
N LEU A 39 0.05 -1.68 15.21
CA LEU A 39 1.43 -1.71 14.69
C LEU A 39 2.27 -2.79 15.35
N PHE A 40 2.20 -2.91 16.69
CA PHE A 40 3.00 -3.89 17.43
C PHE A 40 2.39 -5.29 17.47
N ASN A 41 1.07 -5.42 17.41
CA ASN A 41 0.43 -6.74 17.48
C ASN A 41 0.41 -7.44 16.12
N ASP A 42 0.11 -6.70 15.07
CA ASP A 42 -0.14 -7.23 13.73
C ASP A 42 0.77 -6.62 12.66
N GLY A 43 0.92 -5.29 12.65
CA GLY A 43 1.59 -4.57 11.56
C GLY A 43 3.06 -4.93 11.39
N LEU A 44 3.84 -5.05 12.47
CA LEU A 44 5.24 -5.48 12.39
C LEU A 44 5.35 -6.95 11.98
N ARG A 45 4.41 -7.81 12.39
CA ARG A 45 4.37 -9.21 11.97
C ARG A 45 4.12 -9.30 10.47
N GLU A 46 3.08 -8.64 9.97
CA GLU A 46 2.78 -8.58 8.53
C GLU A 46 4.00 -8.07 7.73
N LEU A 47 4.68 -7.02 8.22
CA LEU A 47 5.88 -6.49 7.60
C LEU A 47 7.03 -7.51 7.55
N PHE A 48 7.33 -8.17 8.66
CA PHE A 48 8.41 -9.16 8.71
C PHE A 48 8.11 -10.40 7.87
N GLU A 49 6.85 -10.81 7.78
CA GLU A 49 6.42 -11.89 6.88
C GLU A 49 6.55 -11.48 5.40
N GLU A 50 6.19 -10.24 5.05
CA GLU A 50 6.30 -9.72 3.68
C GLU A 50 7.75 -9.64 3.20
N ILE A 51 8.68 -9.15 4.04
CA ILE A 51 10.08 -9.01 3.65
C ILE A 51 10.91 -10.30 3.79
N SER A 52 10.39 -11.31 4.50
CA SER A 52 11.08 -12.59 4.67
C SER A 52 10.76 -13.56 3.55
N PRO A 53 11.74 -14.28 3.00
CA PRO A 53 13.17 -14.19 3.27
C PRO A 53 13.88 -13.08 2.49
N VAL A 54 14.77 -12.36 3.14
CA VAL A 54 15.73 -11.49 2.45
C VAL A 54 16.81 -12.40 1.86
N ARG A 55 16.99 -12.34 0.54
CA ARG A 55 17.92 -13.19 -0.20
C ARG A 55 19.15 -12.41 -0.64
N ASP A 56 20.26 -13.13 -0.83
CA ASP A 56 21.45 -12.57 -1.47
C ASP A 56 21.17 -12.15 -2.92
N PHE A 57 22.05 -11.35 -3.51
CA PHE A 57 21.86 -10.78 -4.86
C PHE A 57 21.57 -11.84 -5.93
N ILE A 58 22.15 -13.03 -5.83
CA ILE A 58 21.93 -14.16 -6.75
C ILE A 58 20.72 -15.01 -6.32
N GLY A 59 20.26 -14.90 -5.08
CA GLY A 59 19.11 -15.63 -4.52
C GLY A 59 19.35 -17.12 -4.28
N ARG A 60 20.63 -17.57 -4.24
CA ARG A 60 20.96 -19.01 -4.21
C ARG A 60 21.60 -19.48 -2.92
N ASP A 61 22.38 -18.64 -2.24
CA ASP A 61 23.26 -19.08 -1.17
C ASP A 61 22.75 -18.73 0.23
N LEU A 62 22.18 -17.55 0.42
CA LEU A 62 21.80 -17.04 1.73
C LEU A 62 20.34 -16.62 1.79
N GLU A 63 19.65 -16.99 2.85
CA GLU A 63 18.30 -16.53 3.19
C GLU A 63 18.25 -16.08 4.65
N LEU A 64 17.77 -14.86 4.87
CA LEU A 64 17.53 -14.28 6.19
C LEU A 64 16.04 -14.18 6.46
N TYR A 65 15.58 -14.78 7.54
CA TYR A 65 14.21 -14.76 8.03
C TYR A 65 14.13 -13.95 9.32
N PHE A 66 13.09 -13.13 9.44
CA PHE A 66 12.70 -12.51 10.69
C PHE A 66 11.61 -13.37 11.34
N LEU A 67 11.80 -13.80 12.58
CA LEU A 67 10.91 -14.72 13.27
C LEU A 67 9.96 -13.98 14.21
N ASP A 68 10.46 -13.66 15.42
CA ASP A 68 9.72 -12.99 16.47
C ASP A 68 10.38 -11.66 16.79
N TYR A 69 9.62 -10.73 17.32
CA TYR A 69 10.11 -9.43 17.78
C TYR A 69 9.52 -9.08 19.14
N TYR A 70 10.22 -8.22 19.84
CA TYR A 70 9.78 -7.66 21.11
C TYR A 70 10.44 -6.32 21.37
N LEU A 71 9.81 -5.54 22.25
CA LEU A 71 10.40 -4.32 22.78
C LEU A 71 11.00 -4.62 24.13
N ASP A 72 12.24 -4.18 24.35
CA ASP A 72 12.89 -4.20 25.66
C ASP A 72 12.28 -3.13 26.58
N GLU A 73 12.67 -3.17 27.86
CA GLU A 73 12.31 -2.11 28.79
C GLU A 73 12.96 -0.78 28.39
N PRO A 74 12.19 0.33 28.49
CA PRO A 74 12.74 1.64 28.19
C PRO A 74 13.82 2.03 29.21
N LYS A 75 14.89 2.67 28.73
CA LYS A 75 16.00 3.14 29.58
C LYS A 75 15.57 4.22 30.56
N PHE A 76 14.58 5.01 30.21
CA PHE A 76 14.06 6.12 31.00
C PHE A 76 12.53 6.07 30.99
N ASP A 77 11.92 6.49 32.10
CA ASP A 77 10.48 6.71 32.14
C ASP A 77 10.11 8.03 31.46
N GLU A 78 8.82 8.23 31.22
CA GLU A 78 8.26 9.41 30.55
C GLU A 78 8.68 10.73 31.23
N VAL A 79 8.65 10.75 32.56
CA VAL A 79 8.95 11.96 33.35
C VAL A 79 10.43 12.34 33.22
N THR A 80 11.30 11.35 33.31
CA THR A 80 12.76 11.54 33.15
C THR A 80 13.12 11.95 31.72
N ALA A 81 12.47 11.36 30.71
CA ALA A 81 12.67 11.72 29.33
C ALA A 81 12.35 13.20 29.08
N ARG A 82 11.23 13.71 29.62
CA ARG A 82 10.88 15.13 29.54
C ARG A 82 11.86 16.03 30.27
N ALA A 83 12.22 15.66 31.50
CA ALA A 83 13.10 16.50 32.33
C ALA A 83 14.53 16.62 31.76
N LYS A 84 15.00 15.58 31.06
CA LYS A 84 16.34 15.51 30.48
C LYS A 84 16.42 15.79 28.97
N ASN A 85 15.32 16.20 28.35
CA ASN A 85 15.21 16.41 26.90
C ASN A 85 15.60 15.16 26.08
N LEU A 86 15.19 13.98 26.54
CA LEU A 86 15.41 12.70 25.88
C LEU A 86 14.12 12.22 25.21
N THR A 87 14.25 11.19 24.36
CA THR A 87 13.12 10.49 23.78
C THR A 87 12.68 9.34 24.67
N PHE A 88 11.37 9.21 24.88
CA PHE A 88 10.79 8.05 25.56
C PHE A 88 10.66 6.92 24.55
N GLU A 89 11.58 5.97 24.60
CA GLU A 89 11.77 4.92 23.62
C GLU A 89 12.22 3.61 24.26
N ALA A 90 12.00 2.51 23.54
CA ALA A 90 12.46 1.19 23.92
C ALA A 90 13.18 0.51 22.74
N PRO A 91 14.22 -0.29 23.00
CA PRO A 91 14.92 -1.05 21.97
C PRO A 91 13.99 -2.10 21.34
N LEU A 92 13.87 -2.06 20.01
CA LEU A 92 13.21 -3.12 19.24
C LEU A 92 14.23 -4.20 18.90
N ARG A 93 13.97 -5.42 19.34
CA ARG A 93 14.75 -6.61 19.04
C ARG A 93 13.97 -7.59 18.21
N VAL A 94 14.67 -8.26 17.32
CA VAL A 94 14.12 -9.28 16.43
C VAL A 94 14.98 -10.51 16.47
N ARG A 95 14.37 -11.68 16.59
CA ARG A 95 15.04 -12.96 16.42
C ARG A 95 15.10 -13.28 14.93
N ALA A 96 16.30 -13.30 14.38
CA ALA A 96 16.55 -13.59 12.99
C ALA A 96 17.22 -14.95 12.81
N ARG A 97 16.86 -15.62 11.71
CA ARG A 97 17.43 -16.90 11.28
C ARG A 97 18.11 -16.73 9.93
N LEU A 98 19.40 -16.98 9.88
CA LEU A 98 20.20 -17.01 8.67
C LEU A 98 20.39 -18.46 8.22
N ILE A 99 20.00 -18.78 7.01
CA ILE A 99 20.18 -20.08 6.37
C ILE A 99 21.22 -19.94 5.27
N ASN A 100 22.32 -20.69 5.38
CA ASN A 100 23.29 -20.85 4.31
C ASN A 100 22.99 -22.16 3.56
N LYS A 101 22.40 -22.04 2.36
CA LYS A 101 22.01 -23.21 1.54
C LYS A 101 23.20 -24.02 1.03
N ARG A 102 24.36 -23.37 0.87
CA ARG A 102 25.57 -24.03 0.36
C ARG A 102 26.20 -24.95 1.40
N THR A 103 26.23 -24.50 2.67
CA THR A 103 26.81 -25.28 3.78
C THR A 103 25.75 -26.03 4.59
N ALA A 104 24.46 -25.82 4.31
CA ALA A 104 23.32 -26.30 5.08
C ALA A 104 23.35 -25.88 6.57
N GLU A 105 24.06 -24.78 6.87
CA GLU A 105 24.13 -24.24 8.24
C GLU A 105 22.96 -23.27 8.48
N THR A 106 22.37 -23.38 9.66
CA THR A 106 21.34 -22.44 10.15
C THR A 106 21.85 -21.80 11.44
N LYS A 107 21.79 -20.46 11.49
CA LYS A 107 22.15 -19.69 12.69
C LYS A 107 20.99 -18.81 13.10
N GLU A 108 20.62 -18.85 14.38
CA GLU A 108 19.64 -17.95 14.97
C GLU A 108 20.33 -17.00 15.94
N GLN A 109 19.95 -15.73 15.88
CA GLN A 109 20.48 -14.69 16.75
C GLN A 109 19.46 -13.57 16.95
N GLU A 110 19.47 -12.99 18.14
CA GLU A 110 18.74 -11.75 18.39
C GLU A 110 19.51 -10.55 17.84
N ILE A 111 18.80 -9.71 17.11
CA ILE A 111 19.34 -8.52 16.45
C ILE A 111 18.64 -7.30 17.03
N TYR A 112 19.40 -6.30 17.40
CA TYR A 112 18.89 -4.96 17.71
C TYR A 112 18.62 -4.21 16.39
N LEU A 113 17.36 -3.79 16.15
CA LEU A 113 17.01 -3.04 14.97
C LEU A 113 17.05 -1.52 15.18
N GLY A 114 16.81 -1.06 16.40
CA GLY A 114 16.80 0.36 16.73
C GLY A 114 15.92 0.67 17.94
N ASP A 115 15.99 1.91 18.40
CA ASP A 115 15.12 2.40 19.48
C ASP A 115 13.80 2.89 18.86
N PHE A 116 12.67 2.41 19.43
CA PHE A 116 11.34 2.73 18.95
C PHE A 116 10.59 3.61 19.95
N PRO A 117 10.04 4.77 19.53
CA PRO A 117 9.31 5.66 20.42
C PRO A 117 8.09 4.99 21.05
N LEU A 118 7.92 5.13 22.35
CA LEU A 118 6.78 4.61 23.08
C LEU A 118 5.66 5.65 23.20
N MET A 119 4.44 5.18 23.00
CA MET A 119 3.26 6.00 23.20
C MET A 119 2.93 6.11 24.70
N THR A 120 2.62 7.32 25.15
CA THR A 120 2.14 7.57 26.51
C THR A 120 0.67 7.17 26.65
N ASP A 121 0.17 7.08 27.89
CA ASP A 121 -1.24 6.82 28.17
C ASP A 121 -2.20 7.86 27.55
N ARG A 122 -1.68 9.04 27.23
CA ARG A 122 -2.42 10.13 26.58
C ARG A 122 -2.43 10.06 25.05
N GLY A 123 -1.85 9.01 24.43
CA GLY A 123 -1.77 8.87 22.99
C GLY A 123 -0.74 9.80 22.33
N THR A 124 0.27 10.25 23.09
CA THR A 124 1.33 11.15 22.63
C THR A 124 2.69 10.46 22.69
N PHE A 125 3.70 11.08 22.09
CA PHE A 125 5.10 10.65 22.12
C PHE A 125 5.97 11.75 22.73
N VAL A 126 6.95 11.38 23.52
CA VAL A 126 7.96 12.31 24.03
C VAL A 126 9.21 12.17 23.19
N ILE A 127 9.48 13.17 22.36
CA ILE A 127 10.64 13.20 21.45
C ILE A 127 11.53 14.39 21.84
N ASN A 128 12.76 14.11 22.23
CA ASN A 128 13.70 15.13 22.70
C ASN A 128 13.09 16.02 23.81
N GLY A 129 12.36 15.42 24.74
CA GLY A 129 11.70 16.09 25.84
C GLY A 129 10.39 16.82 25.50
N ILE A 130 10.04 16.90 24.20
CA ILE A 130 8.83 17.58 23.74
C ILE A 130 7.73 16.54 23.47
N GLU A 131 6.55 16.79 24.04
CA GLU A 131 5.38 15.95 23.79
C GLU A 131 4.80 16.25 22.41
N ARG A 132 4.64 15.22 21.59
CA ARG A 132 4.12 15.28 20.21
C ARG A 132 2.99 14.30 20.02
N VAL A 133 2.11 14.60 19.09
CA VAL A 133 1.01 13.72 18.68
C VAL A 133 1.10 13.44 17.17
N ILE A 134 0.76 12.23 16.77
CA ILE A 134 0.60 11.90 15.35
C ILE A 134 -0.84 12.26 14.97
N VAL A 135 -0.97 13.20 14.02
CA VAL A 135 -2.28 13.59 13.48
C VAL A 135 -2.67 12.59 12.39
N SER A 136 -3.81 11.92 12.57
CA SER A 136 -4.37 10.99 11.58
C SER A 136 -4.66 11.73 10.28
N GLN A 137 -4.27 11.13 9.16
CA GLN A 137 -4.46 11.67 7.82
C GLN A 137 -5.47 10.82 7.07
N LEU A 138 -6.45 11.47 6.43
CA LEU A 138 -7.36 10.80 5.53
C LEU A 138 -6.66 10.60 4.19
N VAL A 139 -6.45 9.37 3.81
CA VAL A 139 -5.91 9.01 2.50
C VAL A 139 -6.97 8.26 1.70
N ARG A 140 -6.89 8.36 0.37
CA ARG A 140 -7.74 7.58 -0.51
C ARG A 140 -7.43 6.09 -0.32
N SER A 141 -8.48 5.29 -0.19
CA SER A 141 -8.36 3.82 -0.20
C SER A 141 -7.84 3.33 -1.56
N ALA A 142 -7.11 2.23 -1.57
CA ALA A 142 -6.85 1.48 -2.78
C ALA A 142 -8.17 0.90 -3.32
N GLY A 143 -8.25 0.66 -4.63
CA GLY A 143 -9.43 0.06 -5.26
C GLY A 143 -9.72 0.58 -6.65
N VAL A 144 -10.91 0.23 -7.15
CA VAL A 144 -11.41 0.65 -8.46
C VAL A 144 -12.49 1.71 -8.27
N PHE A 145 -12.33 2.85 -8.94
CA PHE A 145 -13.24 4.00 -8.86
C PHE A 145 -13.78 4.29 -10.24
N PHE A 146 -15.11 4.27 -10.38
CA PHE A 146 -15.81 4.60 -11.62
C PHE A 146 -16.18 6.08 -11.63
N THR A 147 -16.00 6.72 -12.78
CA THR A 147 -16.37 8.13 -13.00
C THR A 147 -17.25 8.28 -14.23
N VAL A 148 -18.12 9.27 -14.20
CA VAL A 148 -18.97 9.65 -15.33
C VAL A 148 -18.87 11.16 -15.51
N ASP A 149 -18.32 11.59 -16.63
CA ASP A 149 -18.25 13.00 -16.99
C ASP A 149 -19.33 13.34 -18.02
N ASN A 150 -20.09 14.39 -17.77
CA ASN A 150 -21.13 14.85 -18.70
C ASN A 150 -20.62 16.10 -19.44
N VAL A 151 -20.27 15.94 -20.72
CA VAL A 151 -19.77 17.01 -21.54
C VAL A 151 -20.75 17.27 -22.69
N ARG A 152 -21.36 18.43 -22.74
CA ARG A 152 -22.33 18.83 -23.78
C ARG A 152 -23.48 17.83 -23.97
N GLY A 153 -23.99 17.28 -22.84
CA GLY A 153 -25.09 16.33 -22.84
C GLY A 153 -24.72 14.87 -23.17
N ARG A 154 -23.47 14.60 -23.49
CA ARG A 154 -22.94 13.23 -23.69
C ARG A 154 -22.20 12.75 -22.47
N LYS A 155 -22.47 11.54 -22.03
CA LYS A 155 -21.79 10.88 -20.92
C LYS A 155 -20.50 10.20 -21.41
N TYR A 156 -19.41 10.44 -20.71
CA TYR A 156 -18.13 9.76 -20.87
C TYR A 156 -17.85 8.97 -19.61
N PHE A 157 -17.51 7.72 -19.80
CA PHE A 157 -17.25 6.80 -18.70
C PHE A 157 -15.75 6.69 -18.46
N GLY A 158 -15.38 6.64 -17.21
CA GLY A 158 -14.00 6.43 -16.81
C GLY A 158 -13.93 5.45 -15.65
N ALA A 159 -12.75 4.87 -15.47
CA ALA A 159 -12.42 4.06 -14.33
C ALA A 159 -10.99 4.34 -13.90
N LYS A 160 -10.70 4.26 -12.61
CA LYS A 160 -9.35 4.41 -12.06
C LYS A 160 -9.06 3.25 -11.16
N ILE A 161 -7.99 2.52 -11.45
CA ILE A 161 -7.44 1.52 -10.55
C ILE A 161 -6.31 2.20 -9.78
N ILE A 162 -6.48 2.31 -8.47
CA ILE A 162 -5.54 2.93 -7.57
C ILE A 162 -5.02 1.84 -6.65
N PRO A 163 -3.77 1.39 -6.83
CA PRO A 163 -3.17 0.40 -5.94
C PRO A 163 -2.77 1.02 -4.60
N ASN A 164 -2.56 0.18 -3.60
CA ASN A 164 -1.90 0.57 -2.36
C ASN A 164 -0.43 0.93 -2.62
N ARG A 165 0.22 0.14 -3.47
CA ARG A 165 1.59 0.37 -3.97
C ARG A 165 1.64 0.06 -5.46
N GLY A 166 2.22 0.97 -6.26
CA GLY A 166 2.43 0.78 -7.70
C GLY A 166 1.81 1.84 -8.59
N ALA A 167 1.80 1.58 -9.88
CA ALA A 167 1.34 2.50 -10.91
C ALA A 167 -0.19 2.59 -10.98
N TRP A 168 -0.71 3.80 -11.14
CA TRP A 168 -2.13 4.03 -11.35
C TRP A 168 -2.52 3.70 -12.79
N LEU A 169 -3.71 3.11 -12.96
CA LEU A 169 -4.35 2.95 -14.26
C LEU A 169 -5.61 3.82 -14.30
N GLU A 170 -5.67 4.72 -15.29
CA GLU A 170 -6.84 5.57 -15.51
C GLU A 170 -7.39 5.28 -16.89
N PHE A 171 -8.63 4.79 -16.94
CA PHE A 171 -9.36 4.49 -18.17
C PHE A 171 -10.32 5.63 -18.48
N GLU A 172 -10.40 6.01 -19.75
CA GLU A 172 -11.33 7.04 -20.24
C GLU A 172 -11.89 6.66 -21.60
N THR A 173 -13.18 6.96 -21.82
CA THR A 173 -13.80 6.83 -23.14
C THR A 173 -13.75 8.16 -23.87
N ASP A 174 -13.61 8.12 -25.19
CA ASP A 174 -13.60 9.30 -26.04
C ASP A 174 -14.93 9.44 -26.86
N PRO A 175 -15.14 10.57 -27.59
CA PRO A 175 -16.31 10.78 -28.42
C PRO A 175 -16.53 9.72 -29.53
N LYS A 176 -15.53 8.96 -29.87
CA LYS A 176 -15.56 7.89 -30.89
C LYS A 176 -15.73 6.50 -30.29
N ASN A 177 -16.11 6.41 -29.01
CA ASN A 177 -16.24 5.18 -28.24
C ASN A 177 -14.92 4.38 -28.08
N VAL A 178 -13.78 5.03 -28.24
CA VAL A 178 -12.47 4.40 -28.02
C VAL A 178 -12.14 4.46 -26.53
N ILE A 179 -11.68 3.35 -25.97
CA ILE A 179 -11.20 3.26 -24.60
C ILE A 179 -9.69 3.49 -24.57
N TRP A 180 -9.31 4.51 -23.83
CA TRP A 180 -7.92 4.88 -23.61
C TRP A 180 -7.52 4.56 -22.18
N VAL A 181 -6.25 4.20 -21.98
CA VAL A 181 -5.65 4.03 -20.66
C VAL A 181 -4.44 4.95 -20.51
N LYS A 182 -4.34 5.59 -19.34
CA LYS A 182 -3.16 6.32 -18.88
C LYS A 182 -2.52 5.51 -17.76
N ILE A 183 -1.22 5.29 -17.87
CA ILE A 183 -0.42 4.60 -16.87
C ILE A 183 0.37 5.68 -16.14
N ASP A 184 0.19 5.76 -14.82
CA ASP A 184 0.89 6.73 -13.96
C ASP A 184 0.78 8.19 -14.45
N ARG A 185 -0.42 8.58 -14.92
CA ARG A 185 -0.72 9.91 -15.49
C ARG A 185 0.13 10.26 -16.73
N LYS A 186 0.74 9.27 -17.36
CA LYS A 186 1.48 9.46 -18.63
C LYS A 186 0.53 9.64 -19.82
N ARG A 187 1.09 9.71 -21.03
CA ARG A 187 0.31 9.81 -22.25
C ARG A 187 -0.56 8.57 -22.44
N LYS A 188 -1.78 8.78 -22.92
CA LYS A 188 -2.75 7.71 -23.15
C LYS A 188 -2.32 6.75 -24.28
N VAL A 189 -2.68 5.51 -24.13
CA VAL A 189 -2.55 4.42 -25.12
C VAL A 189 -3.90 3.71 -25.24
N ALA A 190 -4.16 3.05 -26.36
CA ALA A 190 -5.36 2.24 -26.50
C ALA A 190 -5.36 1.09 -25.49
N ILE A 191 -6.53 0.80 -24.87
CA ILE A 191 -6.61 -0.29 -23.89
C ILE A 191 -6.23 -1.64 -24.51
N THR A 192 -6.52 -1.84 -25.80
CA THR A 192 -6.20 -3.06 -26.53
C THR A 192 -4.69 -3.31 -26.61
N ALA A 193 -3.86 -2.27 -26.78
CA ALA A 193 -2.41 -2.40 -26.72
C ALA A 193 -1.92 -2.85 -25.31
N LEU A 194 -2.55 -2.37 -24.25
CA LEU A 194 -2.24 -2.83 -22.89
C LEU A 194 -2.68 -4.29 -22.68
N LEU A 195 -3.85 -4.68 -23.19
CA LEU A 195 -4.33 -6.07 -23.11
C LEU A 195 -3.40 -7.03 -23.87
N ARG A 196 -2.91 -6.62 -25.04
CA ARG A 196 -1.88 -7.40 -25.77
C ARG A 196 -0.61 -7.57 -24.95
N ALA A 197 -0.16 -6.50 -24.32
CA ALA A 197 1.00 -6.53 -23.44
C ALA A 197 0.79 -7.39 -22.18
N PHE A 198 -0.45 -7.67 -21.80
CA PHE A 198 -0.83 -8.55 -20.67
C PHE A 198 -1.07 -10.00 -21.08
N GLY A 199 -0.88 -10.35 -22.37
CA GLY A 199 -0.95 -11.72 -22.84
C GLY A 199 -2.22 -12.08 -23.63
N TYR A 200 -2.94 -11.10 -24.18
CA TYR A 200 -4.05 -11.29 -25.13
C TYR A 200 -3.64 -10.79 -26.51
N PRO A 201 -2.84 -11.55 -27.28
CA PRO A 201 -2.16 -11.04 -28.48
C PRO A 201 -3.11 -10.78 -29.65
N THR A 202 -4.21 -11.52 -29.79
CA THR A 202 -5.08 -11.47 -30.98
C THR A 202 -6.34 -10.63 -30.77
N ASP A 203 -6.90 -10.11 -31.87
CA ASP A 203 -8.15 -9.35 -31.86
C ASP A 203 -9.32 -10.23 -31.37
N GLU A 204 -9.32 -11.52 -31.78
CA GLU A 204 -10.37 -12.47 -31.41
C GLU A 204 -10.38 -12.75 -29.89
N GLU A 205 -9.20 -12.90 -29.28
CA GLU A 205 -9.09 -13.11 -27.83
C GLU A 205 -9.60 -11.89 -27.06
N ILE A 206 -9.24 -10.69 -27.51
CA ILE A 206 -9.72 -9.44 -26.89
C ILE A 206 -11.23 -9.31 -27.05
N VAL A 207 -11.80 -9.55 -28.23
CA VAL A 207 -13.26 -9.49 -28.45
C VAL A 207 -13.97 -10.49 -27.57
N LYS A 208 -13.47 -11.73 -27.49
CA LYS A 208 -14.05 -12.79 -26.66
C LYS A 208 -14.07 -12.42 -25.17
N LEU A 209 -13.06 -11.70 -24.71
CA LEU A 209 -12.96 -11.26 -23.29
C LEU A 209 -14.10 -10.33 -22.90
N PHE A 210 -14.67 -9.56 -23.86
CA PHE A 210 -15.74 -8.59 -23.64
C PHE A 210 -17.07 -8.94 -24.32
N GLU A 211 -17.21 -10.15 -24.85
CA GLU A 211 -18.39 -10.57 -25.61
C GLU A 211 -19.69 -10.42 -24.81
N ASP A 212 -19.66 -10.73 -23.52
CA ASP A 212 -20.82 -10.68 -22.63
C ASP A 212 -21.19 -9.25 -22.18
N VAL A 213 -20.26 -8.29 -22.24
CA VAL A 213 -20.44 -6.94 -21.71
C VAL A 213 -20.53 -5.85 -22.76
N ASP A 214 -19.81 -5.95 -23.88
CA ASP A 214 -19.85 -4.98 -24.99
C ASP A 214 -20.94 -5.37 -26.02
N THR A 215 -22.19 -5.46 -25.54
CA THR A 215 -23.32 -6.00 -26.32
C THR A 215 -24.17 -4.92 -27.02
N HIS A 216 -23.87 -3.63 -26.81
CA HIS A 216 -24.70 -2.55 -27.37
C HIS A 216 -24.62 -2.48 -28.90
N PRO A 217 -25.73 -2.50 -29.64
CA PRO A 217 -25.70 -2.67 -31.11
C PRO A 217 -25.08 -1.47 -31.85
N LEU A 218 -25.13 -0.26 -31.29
CA LEU A 218 -24.60 0.96 -31.94
C LEU A 218 -23.31 1.51 -31.30
N ASN A 219 -23.02 1.13 -30.07
CA ASN A 219 -21.87 1.65 -29.33
C ASN A 219 -20.97 0.50 -28.88
N ARG A 220 -20.19 -0.06 -29.81
CA ARG A 220 -19.19 -1.07 -29.55
C ARG A 220 -17.86 -0.42 -29.20
N TYR A 221 -17.47 -0.49 -27.92
CA TYR A 221 -16.27 0.17 -27.43
C TYR A 221 -15.00 -0.58 -27.82
N ILE A 222 -15.02 -1.90 -27.71
CA ILE A 222 -13.85 -2.74 -28.02
C ILE A 222 -13.53 -2.73 -29.50
N GLU A 223 -14.52 -2.89 -30.36
CA GLU A 223 -14.35 -2.84 -31.82
C GLU A 223 -13.84 -1.46 -32.28
N ALA A 224 -14.41 -0.36 -31.75
CA ALA A 224 -13.95 0.99 -32.04
C ALA A 224 -12.49 1.21 -31.57
N THR A 225 -12.08 0.58 -30.46
CA THR A 225 -10.72 0.68 -29.92
C THR A 225 -9.74 -0.13 -30.77
N LEU A 226 -10.09 -1.35 -31.16
CA LEU A 226 -9.28 -2.19 -32.06
C LEU A 226 -9.04 -1.52 -33.42
N ASN A 227 -10.05 -0.86 -33.98
CA ASN A 227 -9.92 -0.09 -35.21
C ASN A 227 -8.97 1.11 -35.09
N LYS A 228 -8.77 1.63 -33.87
CA LYS A 228 -7.90 2.77 -33.58
C LYS A 228 -6.51 2.35 -33.14
N ASP A 229 -6.37 1.15 -32.64
CA ASP A 229 -5.10 0.60 -32.16
C ASP A 229 -4.14 0.30 -33.33
N SER A 230 -2.91 0.77 -33.22
CA SER A 230 -1.86 0.50 -34.19
C SER A 230 -1.15 -0.83 -33.95
N SER A 231 -1.27 -1.39 -32.76
CA SER A 231 -0.68 -2.69 -32.42
C SER A 231 -1.50 -3.84 -32.98
N LYS A 232 -0.85 -4.94 -33.38
CA LYS A 232 -1.50 -6.11 -33.96
C LYS A 232 -1.14 -7.42 -33.28
N ASP A 233 -0.09 -7.40 -32.50
CA ASP A 233 0.46 -8.54 -31.77
C ASP A 233 0.97 -8.12 -30.38
N GLU A 234 1.42 -9.09 -29.59
CA GLU A 234 1.97 -8.85 -28.25
C GLU A 234 3.17 -7.91 -28.27
N ASP A 235 4.11 -8.13 -29.18
CA ASP A 235 5.36 -7.36 -29.23
C ASP A 235 5.10 -5.89 -29.59
N SER A 236 4.20 -5.62 -30.55
CA SER A 236 3.81 -4.25 -30.89
C SER A 236 3.03 -3.57 -29.76
N GLY A 237 2.18 -4.31 -29.05
CA GLY A 237 1.50 -3.84 -27.86
C GLY A 237 2.47 -3.46 -26.73
N LEU A 238 3.43 -4.34 -26.44
CA LEU A 238 4.50 -4.09 -25.46
C LEU A 238 5.30 -2.83 -25.79
N ILE A 239 5.72 -2.68 -27.05
CA ILE A 239 6.49 -1.52 -27.51
C ILE A 239 5.68 -0.23 -27.41
N GLU A 240 4.39 -0.25 -27.78
CA GLU A 240 3.52 0.92 -27.72
C GLU A 240 3.32 1.38 -26.26
N VAL A 241 3.07 0.46 -25.33
CA VAL A 241 2.95 0.74 -23.90
C VAL A 241 4.29 1.26 -23.33
N TYR A 242 5.41 0.62 -23.68
CA TYR A 242 6.74 1.02 -23.22
C TYR A 242 7.08 2.45 -23.61
N LYS A 243 6.84 2.83 -24.86
CA LYS A 243 7.07 4.21 -25.36
C LYS A 243 6.27 5.26 -24.61
N ARG A 244 5.11 4.90 -24.04
CA ARG A 244 4.30 5.82 -23.21
C ARG A 244 4.87 5.96 -21.81
N ILE A 245 5.39 4.85 -21.24
CA ILE A 245 5.97 4.84 -19.89
C ILE A 245 7.34 5.50 -19.88
N ARG A 246 8.20 5.17 -20.87
CA ARG A 246 9.58 5.67 -21.02
C ARG A 246 9.80 6.29 -22.40
N PRO A 247 9.34 7.52 -22.62
CA PRO A 247 9.56 8.20 -23.87
C PRO A 247 11.05 8.53 -24.04
N GLY A 248 11.62 8.14 -25.20
CA GLY A 248 13.03 8.40 -25.53
C GLY A 248 13.96 7.20 -25.31
N ASP A 249 13.55 6.17 -24.60
CA ASP A 249 14.34 4.96 -24.44
C ASP A 249 14.16 4.03 -25.65
N LEU A 250 15.17 3.18 -25.90
CA LEU A 250 15.08 2.15 -26.93
C LEU A 250 14.07 1.07 -26.52
N ALA A 251 12.95 1.02 -27.22
CA ALA A 251 11.89 0.06 -26.98
C ALA A 251 12.20 -1.25 -27.70
N THR A 252 12.62 -2.27 -26.95
CA THR A 252 12.70 -3.66 -27.42
C THR A 252 11.60 -4.49 -26.76
N PRO A 253 11.06 -5.55 -27.39
CA PRO A 253 10.02 -6.39 -26.80
C PRO A 253 10.44 -6.94 -25.42
N ASP A 254 11.68 -7.39 -25.27
CA ASP A 254 12.18 -7.98 -24.03
C ASP A 254 12.25 -6.96 -22.88
N ASN A 255 12.79 -5.76 -23.15
CA ASN A 255 12.82 -4.68 -22.15
C ASN A 255 11.41 -4.23 -21.76
N ALA A 256 10.50 -4.17 -22.74
CA ALA A 256 9.12 -3.81 -22.52
C ALA A 256 8.39 -4.86 -21.66
N ARG A 257 8.56 -6.15 -21.97
CA ARG A 257 7.98 -7.26 -21.21
C ARG A 257 8.48 -7.25 -19.76
N GLN A 258 9.79 -7.10 -19.56
CA GLN A 258 10.38 -7.04 -18.24
C GLN A 258 9.86 -5.84 -17.42
N LEU A 259 9.76 -4.66 -18.05
CA LEU A 259 9.24 -3.47 -17.38
C LEU A 259 7.77 -3.65 -16.97
N ILE A 260 6.91 -4.06 -17.90
CA ILE A 260 5.47 -4.22 -17.68
C ILE A 260 5.20 -5.31 -16.64
N HIS A 261 5.89 -6.45 -16.73
CA HIS A 261 5.80 -7.51 -15.74
C HIS A 261 6.23 -7.01 -14.35
N SER A 262 7.33 -6.27 -14.26
CA SER A 262 7.81 -5.68 -13.01
C SER A 262 6.84 -4.64 -12.43
N MET A 263 6.11 -3.89 -13.27
CA MET A 263 5.19 -2.84 -12.84
C MET A 263 3.85 -3.36 -12.32
N PHE A 264 3.33 -4.47 -12.87
CA PHE A 264 1.96 -4.91 -12.62
C PHE A 264 1.85 -6.31 -12.02
N PHE A 265 2.86 -7.17 -12.19
CA PHE A 265 2.83 -8.59 -11.79
C PHE A 265 3.91 -8.96 -10.77
N ASN A 266 4.71 -7.99 -10.32
CA ASN A 266 5.65 -8.20 -9.22
C ASN A 266 5.04 -7.65 -7.93
N PHE A 267 4.74 -8.53 -6.97
CA PHE A 267 4.14 -8.16 -5.68
C PHE A 267 4.99 -7.18 -4.85
N ASP A 268 6.31 -7.19 -5.02
CA ASP A 268 7.19 -6.22 -4.35
C ASP A 268 6.97 -4.78 -4.85
N ARG A 269 6.40 -4.62 -6.05
CA ARG A 269 6.22 -3.33 -6.72
C ARG A 269 4.78 -2.94 -6.97
N TYR A 270 3.86 -3.90 -6.99
CA TYR A 270 2.45 -3.67 -7.24
C TYR A 270 1.59 -4.46 -6.27
N ASP A 271 0.80 -3.76 -5.48
CA ASP A 271 -0.13 -4.36 -4.53
C ASP A 271 -1.42 -3.53 -4.47
N LEU A 272 -2.54 -4.18 -4.69
CA LEU A 272 -3.86 -3.57 -4.54
C LEU A 272 -4.31 -3.49 -3.08
N GLY A 273 -3.67 -4.23 -2.17
CA GLY A 273 -4.09 -4.36 -0.79
C GLY A 273 -5.39 -5.17 -0.62
N LYS A 274 -5.76 -5.45 0.62
CA LYS A 274 -6.98 -6.25 0.93
C LYS A 274 -8.26 -5.59 0.40
N VAL A 275 -8.34 -4.26 0.46
CA VAL A 275 -9.51 -3.50 0.00
C VAL A 275 -9.55 -3.40 -1.52
N GLY A 276 -8.41 -3.24 -2.13
CA GLY A 276 -8.27 -3.12 -3.60
C GLY A 276 -8.55 -4.39 -4.34
#